data_feccff1eeee6502e5ad434b3ed07754c
#
_entry.id   feccff1eeee6502e5ad434b3ed07754c
#
_cell.length_a   1.000
_cell.length_b   1.000
_cell.length_c   1.000
_cell.angle_alpha   90.00
_cell.angle_beta   90.00
_cell.angle_gamma   90.00
#
_symmetry.space_group_name_H-M   'P 1'
#
loop_
_entity.id
_entity.type
_entity.pdbx_description
1 polymer ?
#
loop_
_entity_poly.entity_id
_entity_poly.type
_entity_poly.pdbx_seq_one_letter_code
_entity_poly.pdbx_strand_id
1 'polypeptide(L)' 'MKFTLLMLICSYVAGECMTPYPMPIVYDNMYKCMEAGYEESLKKLQEIGPQDVNEHEIYLRFICKEYEAIKLPA' A
#
# COMPACT_ATOMS: atom_id res chain seq x y z
N MET A 1 19.35 4.36 2.40
CA MET A 1 18.41 4.29 1.26
C MET A 1 17.00 4.56 1.74
N LYS A 2 16.26 5.28 0.94
CA LYS A 2 14.88 5.62 1.30
C LYS A 2 13.90 4.76 0.53
N PHE A 3 12.70 4.61 1.09
CA PHE A 3 11.67 3.76 0.50
C PHE A 3 10.35 4.49 0.41
N THR A 4 9.61 4.20 -0.66
CA THR A 4 8.24 4.66 -0.81
C THR A 4 7.30 3.49 -0.56
N LEU A 5 6.12 3.80 -0.06
CA LEU A 5 5.10 2.80 0.21
C LEU A 5 4.02 2.89 -0.85
N LEU A 6 3.75 1.78 -1.50
CA LEU A 6 2.67 1.67 -2.48
C LEU A 6 1.60 0.75 -1.90
N MET A 7 0.36 1.21 -1.93
CA MET A 7 -0.78 0.45 -1.40
C MET A 7 -1.65 -0.06 -2.52
N LEU A 8 -2.17 -1.28 -2.36
CA LEU A 8 -3.10 -1.88 -3.31
C LEU A 8 -4.32 -2.40 -2.56
N ILE A 9 -5.49 -2.16 -3.14
CA ILE A 9 -6.73 -2.74 -2.64
C ILE A 9 -7.15 -3.80 -3.64
N CYS A 10 -7.36 -5.01 -3.15
CA CYS A 10 -7.66 -6.16 -3.99
C CYS A 10 -8.96 -6.82 -3.57
N SER A 11 -9.56 -7.59 -4.46
CA SER A 11 -10.78 -8.34 -4.19
C SER A 11 -10.67 -9.74 -4.77
N TYR A 12 -10.90 -10.75 -3.93
CA TYR A 12 -10.95 -12.13 -4.42
C TYR A 12 -12.19 -12.36 -5.29
N VAL A 13 -13.29 -11.67 -4.99
CA VAL A 13 -14.51 -11.80 -5.78
C VAL A 13 -14.30 -11.25 -7.19
N ALA A 14 -13.70 -10.08 -7.29
CA ALA A 14 -13.41 -9.48 -8.60
C ALA A 14 -12.22 -10.14 -9.28
N GLY A 15 -11.35 -10.79 -8.51
CA GLY A 15 -10.16 -11.44 -9.05
C GLY A 15 -9.07 -10.47 -9.49
N GLU A 16 -9.11 -9.25 -8.99
CA GLU A 16 -8.14 -8.24 -9.41
C GLU A 16 -7.85 -7.24 -8.31
N CYS A 17 -6.79 -6.47 -8.50
CA CYS A 17 -6.41 -5.40 -7.61
C CYS A 17 -6.54 -4.06 -8.32
N MET A 18 -6.82 -3.02 -7.55
CA MET A 18 -6.82 -1.67 -8.07
C MET A 18 -5.38 -1.22 -8.37
N THR A 19 -5.27 -0.17 -9.15
CA THR A 19 -3.96 0.40 -9.46
C THR A 19 -3.27 0.82 -8.16
N PRO A 20 -2.00 0.44 -7.97
CA PRO A 20 -1.27 0.85 -6.78
C PRO A 20 -1.20 2.36 -6.68
N TYR A 21 -1.34 2.88 -5.46
CA TYR A 21 -1.19 4.31 -5.25
C TYR A 21 -0.07 4.56 -4.24
N PRO A 22 0.75 5.59 -4.48
CA PRO A 22 1.84 5.90 -3.56
C PRO A 22 1.35 6.67 -2.35
N MET A 23 1.89 6.34 -1.19
CA MET A 23 1.68 7.14 0.00
C MET A 23 2.61 8.35 -0.06
N PRO A 24 2.18 9.52 0.43
CA PRO A 24 2.96 10.75 0.30
C PRO A 24 4.11 10.87 1.31
N ILE A 25 4.63 9.76 1.76
CA ILE A 25 5.68 9.71 2.78
C ILE A 25 6.83 8.87 2.27
N VAL A 26 8.05 9.33 2.51
CA VAL A 26 9.26 8.59 2.22
C VAL A 26 9.85 8.11 3.54
N TYR A 27 10.16 6.84 3.62
CA TYR A 27 10.68 6.22 4.84
C TYR A 27 12.19 6.04 4.75
N ASP A 28 12.86 6.19 5.89
CA ASP A 28 14.32 6.17 5.94
C ASP A 28 14.93 4.78 5.73
N ASN A 29 14.15 3.74 6.00
CA ASN A 29 14.65 2.37 5.86
C ASN A 29 13.50 1.40 5.60
N MET A 30 13.85 0.17 5.24
CA MET A 30 12.86 -0.86 4.91
C MET A 30 11.97 -1.19 6.11
N TYR A 31 12.56 -1.28 7.29
CA TYR A 31 11.79 -1.62 8.49
C TYR A 31 10.66 -0.62 8.73
N LYS A 32 10.96 0.65 8.65
CA LYS A 32 9.95 1.69 8.87
C LYS A 32 8.89 1.67 7.78
N CYS A 33 9.29 1.39 6.54
CA CYS A 33 8.33 1.27 5.44
C CYS A 33 7.40 0.07 5.66
N MET A 34 7.95 -1.07 6.05
CA MET A 34 7.15 -2.26 6.32
C MET A 34 6.18 -2.06 7.48
N GLU A 35 6.67 -1.47 8.56
CA GLU A 35 5.83 -1.17 9.71
C GLU A 35 4.67 -0.25 9.32
N ALA A 36 4.96 0.80 8.59
CA ALA A 36 3.93 1.72 8.11
C ALA A 36 2.96 1.01 7.16
N GLY A 37 3.47 0.11 6.32
CA GLY A 37 2.62 -0.65 5.41
C GLY A 37 1.56 -1.46 6.15
N TYR A 38 1.94 -2.14 7.21
CA TYR A 38 0.99 -2.90 8.02
C TYR A 38 0.01 -1.99 8.74
N GLU A 39 0.49 -0.88 9.31
CA GLU A 39 -0.37 0.06 10.00
C GLU A 39 -1.39 0.71 9.06
N GLU A 40 -0.94 1.17 7.91
CA GLU A 40 -1.82 1.81 6.93
C GLU A 40 -2.81 0.81 6.34
N SER A 41 -2.38 -0.44 6.15
CA SER A 41 -3.28 -1.49 5.68
C SER A 41 -4.39 -1.75 6.71
N LEU A 42 -4.04 -1.80 7.99
CA LEU A 42 -5.03 -2.00 9.03
C LEU A 42 -6.02 -0.84 9.09
N LYS A 43 -5.51 0.39 9.02
CA LYS A 43 -6.36 1.57 9.00
C LYS A 43 -7.34 1.55 7.82
N LYS A 44 -6.84 1.21 6.65
CA LYS A 44 -7.67 1.16 5.45
C LYS A 44 -8.73 0.07 5.56
N LEU A 45 -8.35 -1.07 6.10
CA LEU A 45 -9.29 -2.17 6.32
C LEU A 45 -10.42 -1.74 7.24
N GLN A 46 -10.11 -1.06 8.33
CA GLN A 46 -11.09 -0.56 9.28
C GLN A 46 -11.97 0.52 8.66
N GLU A 47 -11.38 1.36 7.82
CA GLU A 47 -12.09 2.42 7.12
C GLU A 47 -13.11 1.87 6.14
N ILE A 48 -12.74 0.82 5.39
CA ILE A 48 -13.65 0.14 4.47
C ILE A 48 -14.78 -0.53 5.24
N GLY A 49 -14.44 -1.16 6.35
CA GLY A 49 -15.42 -1.76 7.25
C GLY A 49 -15.71 -3.22 6.96
N PRO A 50 -16.25 -3.92 7.97
CA PRO A 50 -16.44 -5.38 7.85
C PRO A 50 -17.47 -5.80 6.82
N GLN A 51 -18.49 -5.00 6.57
CA GLN A 51 -19.51 -5.36 5.63
C GLN A 51 -18.96 -5.47 4.21
N ASP A 52 -18.30 -4.43 3.74
CA ASP A 52 -17.75 -4.41 2.39
C ASP A 52 -16.58 -5.37 2.24
N VAL A 53 -15.75 -5.48 3.28
CA VAL A 53 -14.62 -6.41 3.25
C VAL A 53 -15.12 -7.85 3.10
N ASN A 54 -16.14 -8.22 3.85
CA ASN A 54 -16.69 -9.57 3.79
C ASN A 54 -17.46 -9.85 2.50
N GLU A 55 -18.22 -8.86 2.03
CA GLU A 55 -19.03 -8.99 0.84
C GLU A 55 -18.18 -9.14 -0.43
N HIS A 56 -17.15 -8.34 -0.55
CA HIS A 56 -16.28 -8.34 -1.74
C HIS A 56 -14.98 -9.10 -1.53
N GLU A 57 -14.79 -9.70 -0.36
CA GLU A 57 -13.56 -10.41 0.02
C GLU A 57 -12.34 -9.54 -0.27
N ILE A 58 -12.36 -8.33 0.29
CA ILE A 58 -11.31 -7.35 0.09
C ILE A 58 -10.09 -7.69 0.93
N TYR A 59 -8.92 -7.56 0.32
CA TYR A 59 -7.67 -7.68 1.04
C TYR A 59 -6.73 -6.57 0.58
N LEU A 60 -5.79 -6.22 1.43
CA LEU A 60 -4.88 -5.13 1.18
C LEU A 60 -3.47 -5.65 1.03
N ARG A 61 -2.75 -5.08 0.08
CA ARG A 61 -1.35 -5.39 -0.13
C ARG A 61 -0.58 -4.08 -0.15
N PHE A 62 0.71 -4.17 0.14
CA PHE A 62 1.57 -3.02 0.01
C PHE A 62 2.94 -3.46 -0.47
N ILE A 63 3.65 -2.53 -1.06
CA ILE A 63 4.98 -2.75 -1.59
C ILE A 63 5.86 -1.63 -1.08
N CYS A 64 7.01 -1.98 -0.52
CA CYS A 64 8.04 -1.02 -0.16
C CYS A 64 9.05 -1.01 -1.28
N LYS A 65 9.07 0.07 -2.03
CA LYS A 65 9.95 0.21 -3.18
C LYS A 65 11.01 1.24 -2.87
N GLU A 66 12.24 0.96 -3.28
CA GLU A 66 13.33 1.89 -3.11
C GLU A 66 12.99 3.23 -3.77
N TYR A 67 13.13 4.31 -3.00
CA TYR A 67 12.85 5.64 -3.50
C TYR A 67 14.03 6.16 -4.31
N GLU A 68 13.76 6.46 -5.55
CA GLU A 68 14.75 7.11 -6.39
C GLU A 68 14.32 8.56 -6.58
N ALA A 69 15.20 9.47 -6.19
CA ALA A 69 14.98 10.87 -6.52
C ALA A 69 14.87 10.95 -8.04
N ILE A 70 13.96 11.77 -8.52
CA ILE A 70 13.76 11.93 -9.96
C ILE A 70 15.09 12.27 -10.60
N LYS A 71 15.60 11.36 -11.39
CA LYS A 71 16.78 11.62 -12.19
C LYS A 71 16.28 12.22 -13.48
N LEU A 72 16.51 13.51 -13.60
CA LEU A 72 16.25 14.15 -14.86
C LEU A 72 17.18 13.50 -15.89
N PRO A 73 16.65 13.13 -17.02
CA PRO A 73 17.52 12.65 -18.10
C PRO A 73 18.49 13.76 -18.44
N ALA A 74 19.72 13.36 -18.54
CA ALA A 74 20.78 14.31 -18.87
C ALA A 74 20.55 14.91 -20.24
#